data_51bfc28f0b03a2123efe46af5f89095b
#
_entry.id   51bfc28f0b03a2123efe46af5f89095b
#
_cell.length_a   1.000
_cell.length_b   1.000
_cell.length_c   1.000
_cell.angle_alpha   90.00
_cell.angle_beta   90.00
_cell.angle_gamma   90.00
#
_symmetry.space_group_name_H-M   'P 1'
#
loop_
_entity.id
_entity.type
_entity.pdbx_description
1 polymer ?
#
loop_
_entity_poly.entity_id
_entity_poly.type
_entity_poly.pdbx_seq_one_letter_code
_entity_poly.pdbx_strand_id
1 'polypeptide(L)'
;MQGLFIEFAPFLITVGRVLIAIAAILYGVEHFLHPANVPGVPLEKLMPAWIPARLLISYLTGAILFVAGAAILLGRNTRRAATYLGTWIVLLVLFIYGPILIAALADPSTAVKVEGINYFADTLLFAGAILALASATPRTD
;
A
#
# COMPACT_ATOMS: atom_id res chain seq x y z
N MET A 1 21.72 -15.86 22.03
CA MET A 1 20.85 -14.87 21.42
C MET A 1 20.51 -15.19 19.95
N GLN A 2 21.41 -15.64 19.12
CA GLN A 2 21.12 -16.00 17.71
C GLN A 2 20.09 -17.13 17.55
N GLY A 3 20.10 -18.15 18.42
CA GLY A 3 19.13 -19.26 18.35
C GLY A 3 17.69 -18.84 18.60
N LEU A 4 17.45 -17.91 19.52
CA LEU A 4 16.11 -17.42 19.85
C LEU A 4 15.47 -16.66 18.67
N PHE A 5 16.26 -15.87 17.94
CA PHE A 5 15.78 -15.14 16.75
C PHE A 5 15.38 -16.07 15.59
N ILE A 6 16.09 -17.20 15.43
CA ILE A 6 15.79 -18.18 14.38
C ILE A 6 14.45 -18.87 14.64
N GLU A 7 14.12 -19.15 15.91
CA GLU A 7 12.83 -19.78 16.27
C GLU A 7 11.63 -18.84 16.12
N PHE A 8 11.80 -17.54 16.35
CA PHE A 8 10.71 -16.55 16.25
C PHE A 8 10.50 -16.01 14.84
N ALA A 9 11.46 -16.13 13.92
CA ALA A 9 11.35 -15.58 12.58
C ALA A 9 10.11 -16.07 11.80
N PRO A 10 9.75 -17.37 11.80
CA PRO A 10 8.55 -17.83 11.09
C PRO A 10 7.26 -17.25 11.67
N PHE A 11 7.21 -17.07 12.99
CA PHE A 11 6.06 -16.46 13.67
C PHE A 11 5.92 -14.98 13.28
N LEU A 12 7.02 -14.23 13.31
CA LEU A 12 7.02 -12.81 12.94
C LEU A 12 6.63 -12.61 11.47
N ILE A 13 7.12 -13.46 10.56
CA ILE A 13 6.72 -13.43 9.16
C ILE A 13 5.21 -13.68 9.01
N THR A 14 4.68 -14.66 9.74
CA THR A 14 3.24 -14.96 9.71
C THR A 14 2.40 -13.81 10.23
N VAL A 15 2.78 -13.20 11.34
CA VAL A 15 2.10 -12.02 11.91
C VAL A 15 2.16 -10.86 10.91
N GLY A 16 3.35 -10.55 10.37
CA GLY A 16 3.53 -9.49 9.38
C GLY A 16 2.68 -9.73 8.14
N ARG A 17 2.64 -10.97 7.64
CA ARG A 17 1.81 -11.37 6.51
C ARG A 17 0.32 -11.10 6.74
N VAL A 18 -0.19 -11.48 7.91
CA VAL A 18 -1.61 -11.27 8.27
C VAL A 18 -1.93 -9.79 8.39
N LEU A 19 -1.08 -8.99 9.03
CA LEU A 19 -1.28 -7.56 9.19
C LEU A 19 -1.26 -6.82 7.84
N ILE A 20 -0.31 -7.15 6.97
CA ILE A 20 -0.25 -6.60 5.61
C ILE A 20 -1.51 -6.97 4.81
N ALA A 21 -1.94 -8.23 4.90
CA ALA A 21 -3.12 -8.70 4.18
C ALA A 21 -4.40 -7.99 4.63
N ILE A 22 -4.59 -7.83 5.94
CA ILE A 22 -5.74 -7.09 6.50
C ILE A 22 -5.72 -5.63 6.02
N ALA A 23 -4.57 -4.95 6.10
CA ALA A 23 -4.45 -3.59 5.63
C ALA A 23 -4.76 -3.46 4.13
N ALA A 24 -4.24 -4.38 3.31
CA ALA A 24 -4.51 -4.40 1.87
C ALA A 24 -6.00 -4.60 1.56
N ILE A 25 -6.67 -5.53 2.26
CA ILE A 25 -8.09 -5.77 2.08
C ILE A 25 -8.91 -4.54 2.48
N LEU A 26 -8.61 -3.91 3.60
CA LEU A 26 -9.30 -2.71 4.07
C LEU A 26 -9.15 -1.55 3.08
N TYR A 27 -7.94 -1.29 2.59
CA TYR A 27 -7.71 -0.29 1.55
C TYR A 27 -8.41 -0.65 0.23
N GLY A 28 -8.43 -1.94 -0.13
CA GLY A 28 -9.16 -2.41 -1.31
C GLY A 28 -10.65 -2.12 -1.21
N VAL A 29 -11.27 -2.41 -0.07
CA VAL A 29 -12.68 -2.11 0.20
C VAL A 29 -12.95 -0.60 0.15
N GLU A 30 -12.06 0.21 0.75
CA GLU A 30 -12.16 1.68 0.71
C GLU A 30 -12.20 2.23 -0.71
N HIS A 31 -11.37 1.70 -1.61
CA HIS A 31 -11.35 2.10 -3.04
C HIS A 31 -12.68 1.79 -3.75
N PHE A 32 -13.38 0.74 -3.36
CA PHE A 32 -14.70 0.42 -3.92
C PHE A 32 -15.81 1.26 -3.32
N LEU A 33 -15.74 1.56 -2.02
CA LEU A 33 -16.76 2.36 -1.32
C LEU A 33 -16.62 3.85 -1.59
N HIS A 34 -15.40 4.33 -1.75
CA HIS A 34 -15.07 5.76 -1.88
C HIS A 34 -14.15 6.06 -3.07
N PRO A 35 -14.51 5.65 -4.30
CA PRO A 35 -13.59 5.74 -5.45
C PRO A 35 -13.22 7.16 -5.86
N ALA A 36 -14.01 8.15 -5.47
CA ALA A 36 -13.72 9.56 -5.73
C ALA A 36 -12.72 10.17 -4.74
N ASN A 37 -12.49 9.50 -3.60
CA ASN A 37 -11.69 10.03 -2.51
C ASN A 37 -10.28 9.44 -2.44
N VAL A 38 -10.04 8.30 -3.06
CA VAL A 38 -8.77 7.58 -2.93
C VAL A 38 -8.09 7.35 -4.30
N PRO A 39 -6.80 7.66 -4.43
CA PRO A 39 -5.96 8.34 -3.45
C PRO A 39 -6.36 9.82 -3.28
N GLY A 40 -6.45 10.26 -2.03
CA GLY A 40 -6.90 11.61 -1.69
C GLY A 40 -5.79 12.66 -1.68
N VAL A 41 -6.19 13.91 -1.82
CA VAL A 41 -5.32 15.07 -1.55
C VAL A 41 -5.37 15.39 -0.05
N PRO A 42 -4.23 15.75 0.58
CA PRO A 42 -4.23 16.16 1.98
C PRO A 42 -5.30 17.21 2.30
N LEU A 43 -6.09 16.96 3.33
CA LEU A 43 -7.22 17.77 3.83
C LEU A 43 -8.41 17.93 2.89
N GLU A 44 -8.26 17.79 1.59
CA GLU A 44 -9.37 17.88 0.63
C GLU A 44 -10.16 16.57 0.50
N LYS A 45 -9.49 15.45 0.75
CA LYS A 45 -10.06 14.10 0.72
C LYS A 45 -10.69 13.71 -0.63
N LEU A 46 -10.23 14.32 -1.69
CA LEU A 46 -10.62 14.01 -3.06
C LEU A 46 -9.40 13.67 -3.91
N MET A 47 -9.60 12.77 -4.86
CA MET A 47 -8.55 12.44 -5.81
C MET A 47 -8.23 13.64 -6.72
N PRO A 48 -6.94 13.97 -6.92
CA PRO A 48 -6.56 15.09 -7.77
C PRO A 48 -7.13 15.03 -9.17
N ALA A 49 -7.57 16.18 -9.70
CA ALA A 49 -8.20 16.25 -11.03
C ALA A 49 -7.24 15.91 -12.18
N TRP A 50 -5.94 16.06 -11.98
CA TRP A 50 -4.92 15.77 -13.00
C TRP A 50 -4.67 14.27 -13.21
N ILE A 51 -5.16 13.40 -12.32
CA ILE A 51 -5.03 11.95 -12.48
C ILE A 51 -5.96 11.49 -13.61
N PRO A 52 -5.42 10.86 -14.68
CA PRO A 52 -6.25 10.38 -15.76
C PRO A 52 -7.12 9.20 -15.33
N ALA A 53 -8.33 9.10 -15.87
CA ALA A 53 -9.24 7.98 -15.62
C ALA A 53 -9.37 7.63 -14.10
N ARG A 54 -9.57 8.64 -13.27
CA ARG A 54 -9.55 8.54 -11.79
C ARG A 54 -10.33 7.36 -11.22
N LEU A 55 -11.58 7.18 -11.65
CA LEU A 55 -12.42 6.07 -11.18
C LEU A 55 -11.86 4.71 -11.59
N LEU A 56 -11.31 4.60 -12.80
CA LEU A 56 -10.69 3.36 -13.27
C LEU A 56 -9.46 3.01 -12.43
N ILE A 57 -8.59 3.99 -12.16
CA ILE A 57 -7.40 3.79 -11.31
C ILE A 57 -7.82 3.39 -9.90
N SER A 58 -8.84 4.03 -9.34
CA SER A 58 -9.35 3.70 -8.01
C SER A 58 -9.89 2.26 -7.95
N TYR A 59 -10.75 1.87 -8.87
CA TYR A 59 -11.31 0.51 -8.90
C TYR A 59 -10.25 -0.54 -9.21
N LEU A 60 -9.31 -0.26 -10.13
CA LEU A 60 -8.20 -1.15 -10.43
C LEU A 60 -7.30 -1.35 -9.20
N THR A 61 -6.94 -0.28 -8.52
CA THR A 61 -6.17 -0.32 -7.29
C THR A 61 -6.91 -1.11 -6.21
N GLY A 62 -8.21 -0.85 -6.04
CA GLY A 62 -9.05 -1.60 -5.13
C GLY A 62 -9.07 -3.10 -5.42
N ALA A 63 -9.21 -3.49 -6.68
CA ALA A 63 -9.20 -4.88 -7.10
C ALA A 63 -7.84 -5.56 -6.83
N ILE A 64 -6.73 -4.89 -7.16
CA ILE A 64 -5.38 -5.39 -6.91
C ILE A 64 -5.14 -5.58 -5.39
N LEU A 65 -5.49 -4.57 -4.59
CA LEU A 65 -5.35 -4.61 -3.14
C LEU A 65 -6.18 -5.74 -2.52
N PHE A 66 -7.44 -5.86 -2.91
CA PHE A 66 -8.35 -6.86 -2.37
C PHE A 66 -7.93 -8.29 -2.75
N VAL A 67 -7.67 -8.55 -4.03
CA VAL A 67 -7.30 -9.88 -4.53
C VAL A 67 -5.93 -10.31 -4.00
N ALA A 68 -4.94 -9.43 -4.06
CA ALA A 68 -3.61 -9.73 -3.54
C ALA A 68 -3.64 -9.89 -2.01
N GLY A 69 -4.38 -9.02 -1.31
CA GLY A 69 -4.56 -9.12 0.14
C GLY A 69 -5.21 -10.45 0.54
N ALA A 70 -6.25 -10.87 -0.15
CA ALA A 70 -6.89 -12.16 0.09
C ALA A 70 -5.94 -13.35 -0.17
N ALA A 71 -5.18 -13.32 -1.26
CA ALA A 71 -4.19 -14.35 -1.57
C ALA A 71 -3.10 -14.43 -0.49
N ILE A 72 -2.60 -13.28 -0.04
CA ILE A 72 -1.59 -13.18 1.04
C ILE A 72 -2.18 -13.71 2.36
N LEU A 73 -3.43 -13.33 2.69
CA LEU A 73 -4.10 -13.79 3.92
C LEU A 73 -4.25 -15.31 3.95
N LEU A 74 -4.68 -15.89 2.84
CA LEU A 74 -4.86 -17.34 2.69
C LEU A 74 -3.53 -18.11 2.55
N GLY A 75 -2.42 -17.42 2.42
CA GLY A 75 -1.11 -18.04 2.21
C GLY A 75 -0.96 -18.69 0.83
N ARG A 76 -1.75 -18.24 -0.15
CA ARG A 76 -1.72 -18.78 -1.52
C ARG A 76 -1.01 -17.85 -2.46
N ASN A 77 0.02 -18.34 -3.14
CA ASN A 77 0.83 -17.52 -4.06
C ASN A 77 1.34 -16.22 -3.39
N THR A 78 1.63 -16.26 -2.10
CA THR A 78 1.97 -15.08 -1.29
C THR A 78 3.10 -14.26 -1.91
N ARG A 79 4.17 -14.93 -2.37
CA ARG A 79 5.30 -14.23 -2.97
C ARG A 79 4.91 -13.46 -4.23
N ARG A 80 4.16 -14.09 -5.14
CA ARG A 80 3.70 -13.44 -6.38
C ARG A 80 2.73 -12.30 -6.07
N ALA A 81 1.73 -12.56 -5.22
CA ALA A 81 0.75 -11.56 -4.82
C ALA A 81 1.45 -10.33 -4.18
N ALA A 82 2.38 -10.55 -3.26
CA ALA A 82 3.13 -9.49 -2.62
C ALA A 82 4.05 -8.75 -3.62
N THR A 83 4.69 -9.45 -4.56
CA THR A 83 5.51 -8.80 -5.59
C THR A 83 4.68 -7.87 -6.47
N TYR A 84 3.56 -8.35 -7.00
CA TYR A 84 2.70 -7.54 -7.86
C TYR A 84 2.07 -6.38 -7.09
N LEU A 85 1.56 -6.62 -5.89
CA LEU A 85 0.97 -5.58 -5.05
C LEU A 85 2.02 -4.52 -4.68
N GLY A 86 3.17 -4.93 -4.17
CA GLY A 86 4.24 -4.01 -3.80
C GLY A 86 4.72 -3.17 -4.99
N THR A 87 4.88 -3.79 -6.17
CA THR A 87 5.23 -3.07 -7.39
C THR A 87 4.16 -2.05 -7.78
N TRP A 88 2.87 -2.43 -7.71
CA TRP A 88 1.77 -1.50 -7.98
C TRP A 88 1.80 -0.30 -7.03
N ILE A 89 1.97 -0.54 -5.72
CA ILE A 89 2.04 0.55 -4.74
C ILE A 89 3.26 1.45 -5.00
N VAL A 90 4.42 0.90 -5.37
CA VAL A 90 5.60 1.72 -5.76
C VAL A 90 5.25 2.62 -6.96
N LEU A 91 4.53 2.11 -7.96
CA LEU A 91 4.09 2.94 -9.09
C LEU A 91 3.15 4.06 -8.64
N LEU A 92 2.22 3.78 -7.73
CA LEU A 92 1.37 4.82 -7.15
C LEU A 92 2.18 5.86 -6.37
N VAL A 93 3.19 5.43 -5.61
CA VAL A 93 4.09 6.36 -4.90
C VAL A 93 4.80 7.28 -5.89
N LEU A 94 5.35 6.75 -6.96
CA LEU A 94 6.10 7.53 -7.94
C LEU A 94 5.20 8.49 -8.74
N PHE A 95 4.06 8.01 -9.22
CA PHE A 95 3.25 8.76 -10.19
C PHE A 95 2.09 9.54 -9.58
N ILE A 96 1.67 9.22 -8.37
CA ILE A 96 0.55 9.87 -7.69
C ILE A 96 0.99 10.53 -6.39
N TYR A 97 1.47 9.77 -5.44
CA TYR A 97 1.81 10.30 -4.10
C TYR A 97 3.05 11.18 -4.10
N GLY A 98 4.04 10.93 -4.98
CA GLY A 98 5.19 11.82 -5.17
C GLY A 98 4.79 13.21 -5.62
N PRO A 99 4.05 13.37 -6.73
CA PRO A 99 3.49 14.65 -7.15
C PRO A 99 2.60 15.32 -6.10
N ILE A 100 1.76 14.57 -5.38
CA ILE A 100 0.95 15.08 -4.28
C ILE A 100 1.85 15.64 -3.16
N LEU A 101 2.92 14.94 -2.80
CA LEU A 101 3.89 15.43 -1.80
C LEU A 101 4.53 16.75 -2.24
N ILE A 102 4.98 16.83 -3.49
CA ILE A 102 5.61 18.04 -4.02
C ILE A 102 4.63 19.21 -3.94
N ALA A 103 3.38 19.02 -4.33
CA ALA A 103 2.34 20.04 -4.23
C ALA A 103 2.05 20.43 -2.78
N ALA A 104 1.97 19.46 -1.87
CA ALA A 104 1.74 19.68 -0.45
C ALA A 104 2.89 20.46 0.22
N LEU A 105 4.14 20.19 -0.15
CA LEU A 105 5.31 20.91 0.37
C LEU A 105 5.35 22.39 -0.10
N ALA A 106 4.78 22.67 -1.25
CA ALA A 106 4.65 24.04 -1.78
C ALA A 106 3.46 24.81 -1.18
N ASP A 107 2.52 24.13 -0.50
CA ASP A 107 1.36 24.76 0.12
C ASP A 107 1.78 25.62 1.33
N PRO A 108 1.17 26.80 1.55
CA PRO A 108 1.47 27.64 2.72
C PRO A 108 1.02 26.99 4.05
N SER A 109 0.04 26.11 4.03
CA SER A 109 -0.52 25.45 5.23
C SER A 109 0.42 24.38 5.79
N THR A 110 0.81 24.51 7.05
CA THR A 110 1.59 23.50 7.77
C THR A 110 0.83 22.17 7.87
N ALA A 111 -0.49 22.22 8.06
CA ALA A 111 -1.32 21.01 8.12
C ALA A 111 -1.29 20.22 6.81
N VAL A 112 -1.37 20.90 5.66
CA VAL A 112 -1.26 20.25 4.34
C VAL A 112 0.13 19.63 4.16
N LYS A 113 1.21 20.32 4.55
CA LYS A 113 2.57 19.77 4.49
C LYS A 113 2.72 18.49 5.31
N VAL A 114 2.24 18.51 6.56
CA VAL A 114 2.32 17.37 7.46
C VAL A 114 1.53 16.17 6.91
N GLU A 115 0.30 16.38 6.45
CA GLU A 115 -0.50 15.32 5.86
C GLU A 115 0.12 14.77 4.57
N GLY A 116 0.64 15.62 3.70
CA GLY A 116 1.33 15.18 2.49
C GLY A 116 2.53 14.29 2.77
N ILE A 117 3.33 14.64 3.78
CA ILE A 117 4.46 13.81 4.23
C ILE A 117 3.94 12.48 4.78
N ASN A 118 2.90 12.49 5.62
CA ASN A 118 2.34 11.28 6.19
C ASN A 118 1.81 10.32 5.12
N TYR A 119 0.99 10.81 4.19
CA TYR A 119 0.47 9.98 3.09
C TYR A 119 1.59 9.35 2.25
N PHE A 120 2.61 10.14 1.93
CA PHE A 120 3.74 9.63 1.16
C PHE A 120 4.54 8.59 1.96
N ALA A 121 4.89 8.89 3.21
CA ALA A 121 5.68 8.02 4.06
C ALA A 121 4.94 6.72 4.39
N ASP A 122 3.65 6.78 4.71
CA ASP A 122 2.83 5.60 5.01
C ASP A 122 2.71 4.68 3.80
N THR A 123 2.49 5.24 2.61
CA THR A 123 2.39 4.47 1.37
C THR A 123 3.75 3.86 0.99
N LEU A 124 4.83 4.60 1.19
CA LEU A 124 6.19 4.10 0.96
C LEU A 124 6.53 2.95 1.93
N LEU A 125 6.19 3.12 3.21
CA LEU A 125 6.36 2.07 4.22
C LEU A 125 5.55 0.83 3.89
N PHE A 126 4.31 0.99 3.45
CA PHE A 126 3.43 -0.10 3.05
C PHE A 126 4.01 -0.87 1.86
N ALA A 127 4.46 -0.17 0.82
CA ALA A 127 5.13 -0.78 -0.32
C ALA A 127 6.39 -1.56 0.11
N GLY A 128 7.22 -0.97 0.96
CA GLY A 128 8.43 -1.59 1.49
C GLY A 128 8.13 -2.86 2.29
N ALA A 129 7.13 -2.83 3.17
CA ALA A 129 6.71 -3.98 3.96
C ALA A 129 6.21 -5.13 3.08
N ILE A 130 5.42 -4.84 2.04
CA ILE A 130 4.91 -5.83 1.09
C ILE A 130 6.05 -6.47 0.29
N LEU A 131 7.00 -5.68 -0.21
CA LEU A 131 8.15 -6.19 -0.94
C LEU A 131 9.10 -6.99 -0.04
N ALA A 132 9.28 -6.59 1.21
CA ALA A 132 10.02 -7.36 2.19
C ALA A 132 9.35 -8.73 2.46
N LEU A 133 8.02 -8.76 2.56
CA LEU A 133 7.25 -10.01 2.66
C LEU A 133 7.47 -10.91 1.44
N ALA A 134 7.45 -10.34 0.24
CA ALA A 134 7.73 -11.09 -1.00
C ALA A 134 9.13 -11.72 -0.95
N SER A 135 10.13 -10.97 -0.49
CA SER A 135 11.51 -11.48 -0.33
C SER A 135 11.62 -12.58 0.72
N ALA A 136 10.89 -12.44 1.84
CA ALA A 136 10.90 -13.40 2.94
C ALA A 136 10.11 -14.69 2.65
N THR A 137 9.26 -14.69 1.60
CA THR A 137 8.44 -15.86 1.25
C THR A 137 9.18 -16.77 0.27
N PRO A 138 9.26 -18.10 0.53
CA PRO A 138 9.93 -19.06 -0.37
C PRO A 138 9.30 -19.11 -1.78
N ARG A 139 10.08 -19.61 -2.75
CA ARG A 139 9.66 -19.76 -4.17
C ARG A 139 8.80 -20.98 -4.45
N THR A 140 8.32 -21.67 -3.44
CA THR A 140 7.67 -22.98 -3.57
C THR A 140 6.18 -22.94 -3.95
N ASP A 141 5.66 -21.80 -4.29
CA ASP A 141 4.24 -21.61 -4.65
C ASP A 141 4.04 -21.57 -6.16
#